data_c8b16483a07b49b9584fa48317a9b8d7
#
_entry.id   c8b16483a07b49b9584fa48317a9b8d7
#
_cell.length_a   1.000
_cell.length_b   1.000
_cell.length_c   1.000
_cell.angle_alpha   90.00
_cell.angle_beta   90.00
_cell.angle_gamma   90.00
#
_symmetry.space_group_name_H-M   'P 1'
#
loop_
_entity.id
_entity.type
_entity.pdbx_description
1 polymer ?
#
loop_
_entity_poly.entity_id
_entity_poly.type
_entity_poly.pdbx_seq_one_letter_code
_entity_poly.pdbx_strand_id
1 'polypeptide(L)'
;SRSLASIHDPAKRTEEEARSRKINMASMRYVDACRRRGQVIMVFPSGTRYRPGVPDTKRGVREIDSYLRLTDVFLPISINGNCLRISEDDPSNMLHDRVCQDKVIIGAGPVIECKSFRNEILKNLGDDYDGDKKQVVVDKIMEILEKQHNYYESLM
;
A
#
# COMPACT_ATOMS: atom_id res chain seq x y z
N SER A 1 -6.32 -12.13 0.99
CA SER A 1 -7.37 -11.11 1.07
C SER A 1 -8.28 -11.42 2.26
N ARG A 2 -8.71 -10.41 3.01
CA ARG A 2 -9.60 -10.57 4.18
C ARG A 2 -10.91 -11.28 3.81
N SER A 3 -11.40 -11.10 2.59
CA SER A 3 -12.62 -11.75 2.08
C SER A 3 -12.48 -13.27 1.92
N LEU A 4 -11.29 -13.79 1.68
CA LEU A 4 -11.07 -15.25 1.57
C LEU A 4 -11.13 -15.96 2.92
N ALA A 5 -10.80 -15.27 4.02
CA ALA A 5 -10.85 -15.85 5.36
C ALA A 5 -12.29 -16.17 5.84
N SER A 6 -13.29 -15.48 5.26
CA SER A 6 -14.72 -15.71 5.59
C SER A 6 -15.35 -16.86 4.80
N ILE A 7 -14.64 -17.45 3.83
CA ILE A 7 -15.16 -18.56 3.02
C ILE A 7 -14.75 -19.88 3.68
N HIS A 8 -15.69 -20.54 4.34
CA HIS A 8 -15.46 -21.81 5.05
C HIS A 8 -15.50 -23.03 4.15
N ASP A 9 -16.16 -22.95 2.97
CA ASP A 9 -16.25 -24.05 2.00
C ASP A 9 -14.95 -24.11 1.17
N PRO A 10 -14.17 -25.23 1.23
CA PRO A 10 -12.89 -25.36 0.53
C PRO A 10 -13.03 -25.23 -1.00
N ALA A 11 -14.10 -25.77 -1.59
CA ALA A 11 -14.32 -25.69 -3.03
C ALA A 11 -14.57 -24.25 -3.48
N LYS A 12 -15.44 -23.55 -2.78
CA LYS A 12 -15.73 -22.12 -3.04
C LYS A 12 -14.50 -21.24 -2.81
N ARG A 13 -13.69 -21.57 -1.80
CA ARG A 13 -12.45 -20.85 -1.54
C ARG A 13 -11.47 -21.00 -2.69
N THR A 14 -11.29 -22.22 -3.22
CA THR A 14 -10.40 -22.49 -4.36
C THR A 14 -10.87 -21.75 -5.62
N GLU A 15 -12.17 -21.76 -5.88
CA GLU A 15 -12.76 -21.02 -7.01
C GLU A 15 -12.53 -19.51 -6.89
N GLU A 16 -12.77 -18.93 -5.71
CA GLU A 16 -12.57 -17.49 -5.48
C GLU A 16 -11.08 -17.12 -5.52
N GLU A 17 -10.17 -17.98 -5.07
CA GLU A 17 -8.72 -17.78 -5.24
C GLU A 17 -8.32 -17.75 -6.71
N ALA A 18 -8.85 -18.67 -7.53
CA ALA A 18 -8.59 -18.70 -8.96
C ALA A 18 -9.15 -17.45 -9.67
N ARG A 19 -10.37 -17.05 -9.30
CA ARG A 19 -11.00 -15.83 -9.80
C ARG A 19 -10.20 -14.59 -9.42
N SER A 20 -9.79 -14.46 -8.16
CA SER A 20 -8.97 -13.35 -7.65
C SER A 20 -7.63 -13.26 -8.39
N ARG A 21 -6.94 -14.39 -8.63
CA ARG A 21 -5.70 -14.42 -9.42
C ARG A 21 -5.93 -13.91 -10.83
N LYS A 22 -7.00 -14.35 -11.50
CA LYS A 22 -7.34 -13.90 -12.86
C LYS A 22 -7.60 -12.40 -12.91
N ILE A 23 -8.35 -11.87 -11.95
CA ILE A 23 -8.63 -10.42 -11.84
C ILE A 23 -7.33 -9.66 -11.60
N ASN A 24 -6.50 -10.09 -10.67
CA ASN A 24 -5.22 -9.45 -10.36
C ASN A 24 -4.28 -9.42 -11.56
N MET A 25 -4.20 -10.52 -12.32
CA MET A 25 -3.39 -10.57 -13.54
C MET A 25 -3.92 -9.60 -14.62
N ALA A 26 -5.25 -9.53 -14.80
CA ALA A 26 -5.86 -8.58 -15.74
C ALA A 26 -5.61 -7.13 -15.31
N SER A 27 -5.74 -6.84 -14.02
CA SER A 27 -5.45 -5.51 -13.45
C SER A 27 -4.00 -5.10 -13.67
N MET A 28 -3.03 -6.00 -13.45
CA MET A 28 -1.61 -5.70 -13.68
C MET A 28 -1.28 -5.45 -15.15
N ARG A 29 -1.93 -6.20 -16.09
CA ARG A 29 -1.78 -5.93 -17.53
C ARG A 29 -2.34 -4.54 -17.90
N TYR A 30 -3.46 -4.16 -17.29
CA TYR A 30 -4.04 -2.84 -17.51
C TYR A 30 -3.14 -1.73 -16.97
N VAL A 31 -2.58 -1.91 -15.77
CA VAL A 31 -1.59 -0.99 -15.17
C VAL A 31 -0.38 -0.81 -16.10
N ASP A 32 0.18 -1.90 -16.65
CA ASP A 32 1.29 -1.79 -17.60
C ASP A 32 0.89 -1.05 -18.89
N ALA A 33 -0.32 -1.27 -19.40
CA ALA A 33 -0.84 -0.52 -20.54
C ALA A 33 -1.02 0.98 -20.21
N CYS A 34 -1.47 1.33 -19.00
CA CYS A 34 -1.55 2.72 -18.55
C CYS A 34 -0.15 3.38 -18.49
N ARG A 35 0.82 2.67 -17.89
CA ARG A 35 2.21 3.12 -17.83
C ARG A 35 2.79 3.41 -19.22
N ARG A 36 2.61 2.49 -20.17
CA ARG A 36 3.08 2.67 -21.56
C ARG A 36 2.47 3.87 -22.27
N ARG A 37 1.30 4.31 -21.81
CA ARG A 37 0.64 5.54 -22.30
C ARG A 37 1.07 6.80 -21.55
N GLY A 38 2.06 6.70 -20.65
CA GLY A 38 2.55 7.82 -19.86
C GLY A 38 1.61 8.27 -18.74
N GLN A 39 0.67 7.41 -18.31
CA GLN A 39 -0.25 7.71 -17.24
C GLN A 39 0.40 7.51 -15.87
N VAL A 40 0.06 8.39 -14.93
CA VAL A 40 0.45 8.25 -13.53
C VAL A 40 -0.44 7.21 -12.84
N ILE A 41 0.17 6.31 -12.10
CA ILE A 41 -0.53 5.28 -11.31
C ILE A 41 -0.46 5.67 -9.84
N MET A 42 -1.60 5.97 -9.23
CA MET A 42 -1.68 6.22 -7.79
C MET A 42 -1.97 4.91 -7.06
N VAL A 43 -1.19 4.62 -6.03
CA VAL A 43 -1.33 3.39 -5.24
C VAL A 43 -1.26 3.72 -3.76
N PHE A 44 -2.16 3.14 -2.98
CA PHE A 44 -2.16 3.20 -1.51
C PHE A 44 -1.55 1.89 -0.98
N PRO A 45 -0.31 1.91 -0.44
CA PRO A 45 0.41 0.68 -0.15
C PRO A 45 -0.26 -0.24 0.88
N SER A 46 -1.00 0.30 1.83
CA SER A 46 -1.74 -0.50 2.82
C SER A 46 -3.09 -1.02 2.31
N GLY A 47 -3.59 -0.48 1.19
CA GLY A 47 -4.90 -0.80 0.65
C GLY A 47 -6.08 -0.40 1.56
N THR A 48 -5.81 0.30 2.66
CA THR A 48 -6.81 0.78 3.61
C THR A 48 -6.31 2.03 4.32
N ARG A 49 -7.22 2.79 4.93
CA ARG A 49 -6.86 3.90 5.79
C ARG A 49 -6.32 3.38 7.13
N TYR A 50 -5.24 3.98 7.63
CA TYR A 50 -4.73 3.68 8.96
C TYR A 50 -5.79 3.96 10.04
N ARG A 51 -5.94 3.02 10.97
CA ARG A 51 -6.80 3.16 12.15
C ARG A 51 -5.95 2.97 13.39
N PRO A 52 -5.85 3.99 14.26
CA PRO A 52 -5.17 3.88 15.56
C PRO A 52 -5.67 2.66 16.34
N GLY A 53 -4.76 1.92 16.95
CA GLY A 53 -5.08 0.68 17.67
C GLY A 53 -5.22 -0.57 16.79
N VAL A 54 -5.16 -0.44 15.46
CA VAL A 54 -5.19 -1.57 14.51
C VAL A 54 -3.94 -1.54 13.62
N PRO A 55 -2.78 -2.04 14.10
CA PRO A 55 -1.48 -1.95 13.41
C PRO A 55 -1.50 -2.49 11.98
N ASP A 56 -2.26 -3.55 11.72
CA ASP A 56 -2.38 -4.16 10.38
C ASP A 56 -2.89 -3.18 9.31
N THR A 57 -3.59 -2.12 9.70
CA THR A 57 -4.06 -1.09 8.77
C THR A 57 -2.95 -0.15 8.30
N LYS A 58 -1.80 -0.15 8.98
CA LYS A 58 -0.60 0.61 8.64
C LYS A 58 0.38 -0.19 7.78
N ARG A 59 0.25 -1.51 7.76
CA ARG A 59 1.16 -2.39 7.05
C ARG A 59 0.92 -2.35 5.55
N GLY A 60 1.99 -2.16 4.76
CA GLY A 60 1.94 -2.28 3.31
C GLY A 60 1.70 -3.73 2.86
N VAL A 61 0.96 -3.91 1.77
CA VAL A 61 0.68 -5.25 1.22
C VAL A 61 1.78 -5.64 0.22
N ARG A 62 2.24 -6.90 0.30
CA ARG A 62 3.36 -7.43 -0.50
C ARG A 62 3.20 -7.27 -2.02
N GLU A 63 1.97 -7.17 -2.50
CA GLU A 63 1.63 -7.01 -3.91
C GLU A 63 2.15 -5.69 -4.49
N ILE A 64 2.46 -4.71 -3.66
CA ILE A 64 3.06 -3.42 -4.06
C ILE A 64 4.41 -3.62 -4.76
N ASP A 65 5.19 -4.63 -4.38
CA ASP A 65 6.43 -4.98 -5.08
C ASP A 65 6.23 -5.21 -6.60
N SER A 66 5.05 -5.68 -6.99
CA SER A 66 4.71 -5.90 -8.40
C SER A 66 4.60 -4.61 -9.20
N TYR A 67 4.16 -3.51 -8.58
CA TYR A 67 4.14 -2.18 -9.22
C TYR A 67 5.56 -1.66 -9.42
N LEU A 68 6.44 -1.83 -8.44
CA LEU A 68 7.85 -1.42 -8.56
C LEU A 68 8.60 -2.15 -9.68
N ARG A 69 8.16 -3.36 -10.05
CA ARG A 69 8.73 -4.11 -11.17
C ARG A 69 8.26 -3.61 -12.52
N LEU A 70 7.12 -2.94 -12.56
CA LEU A 70 6.51 -2.44 -13.79
C LEU A 70 6.86 -0.99 -14.06
N THR A 71 7.16 -0.20 -13.03
CA THR A 71 7.40 1.24 -13.14
C THR A 71 8.90 1.56 -13.06
N ASP A 72 9.30 2.65 -13.69
CA ASP A 72 10.69 3.09 -13.68
C ASP A 72 11.01 3.85 -12.39
N VAL A 73 10.07 4.69 -11.94
CA VAL A 73 10.22 5.51 -10.73
C VAL A 73 8.94 5.50 -9.91
N PHE A 74 9.07 5.79 -8.62
CA PHE A 74 7.93 6.14 -7.76
C PHE A 74 8.21 7.43 -7.00
N LEU A 75 7.13 8.13 -6.67
CA LEU A 75 7.13 9.33 -5.86
C LEU A 75 6.36 9.06 -4.58
N PRO A 76 7.01 9.03 -3.40
CA PRO A 76 6.29 8.88 -2.14
C PRO A 76 5.50 10.16 -1.85
N ILE A 77 4.22 10.00 -1.52
CA ILE A 77 3.34 11.11 -1.13
C ILE A 77 2.74 10.79 0.22
N SER A 78 2.90 11.69 1.17
CA SER A 78 2.18 11.65 2.44
C SER A 78 1.00 12.60 2.43
N ILE A 79 -0.06 12.22 3.14
CA ILE A 79 -1.24 13.04 3.39
C ILE A 79 -1.38 13.15 4.89
N ASN A 80 -1.21 14.36 5.41
CA ASN A 80 -1.35 14.69 6.82
C ASN A 80 -2.64 15.48 7.04
N GLY A 81 -3.26 15.31 8.20
CA GLY A 81 -4.58 15.84 8.51
C GLY A 81 -5.64 14.75 8.63
N ASN A 82 -6.73 15.04 9.30
CA ASN A 82 -7.76 14.06 9.67
C ASN A 82 -9.17 14.57 9.41
N CYS A 83 -9.49 14.82 8.13
CA CYS A 83 -10.84 15.24 7.72
C CYS A 83 -11.91 14.15 7.94
N LEU A 84 -11.50 12.87 8.06
CA LEU A 84 -12.40 11.75 8.33
C LEU A 84 -12.07 11.17 9.70
N ARG A 85 -12.72 11.64 10.74
CA ARG A 85 -12.52 11.17 12.11
C ARG A 85 -13.26 9.87 12.35
N ILE A 86 -12.60 8.94 13.02
CA ILE A 86 -13.19 7.66 13.40
C ILE A 86 -14.39 7.91 14.31
N SER A 87 -15.49 7.22 14.02
CA SER A 87 -16.68 7.27 14.88
C SER A 87 -16.35 6.63 16.24
N GLU A 88 -16.71 7.31 17.31
CA GLU A 88 -16.58 6.77 18.69
C GLU A 88 -17.61 5.67 18.96
N ASP A 89 -18.79 5.75 18.32
CA ASP A 89 -19.90 4.81 18.49
C ASP A 89 -19.63 3.47 17.80
N ASP A 90 -18.95 3.48 16.66
CA ASP A 90 -18.61 2.26 15.89
C ASP A 90 -17.23 2.42 15.21
N PRO A 91 -16.15 2.27 15.98
CA PRO A 91 -14.78 2.46 15.45
C PRO A 91 -14.36 1.47 14.37
N SER A 92 -15.07 0.33 14.24
CA SER A 92 -14.77 -0.69 13.25
C SER A 92 -15.36 -0.41 11.87
N ASN A 93 -16.41 0.41 11.80
CA ASN A 93 -17.17 0.69 10.59
C ASN A 93 -16.78 2.03 9.97
N MET A 94 -16.04 1.98 8.87
CA MET A 94 -15.59 3.18 8.16
C MET A 94 -16.73 4.03 7.57
N LEU A 95 -17.92 3.46 7.41
CA LEU A 95 -19.10 4.21 6.89
C LEU A 95 -19.67 5.16 7.95
N HIS A 96 -19.36 4.95 9.22
CA HIS A 96 -19.77 5.81 10.33
C HIS A 96 -18.76 6.91 10.65
N ASP A 97 -17.64 6.97 9.92
CA ASP A 97 -16.63 8.01 10.12
C ASP A 97 -17.22 9.40 9.81
N ARG A 98 -16.88 10.39 10.64
CA ARG A 98 -17.42 11.74 10.58
C ARG A 98 -16.51 12.66 9.76
N VAL A 99 -17.10 13.38 8.82
CA VAL A 99 -16.39 14.44 8.10
C VAL A 99 -16.24 15.66 9.01
N CYS A 100 -15.00 16.10 9.19
CA CYS A 100 -14.66 17.28 9.99
C CYS A 100 -13.76 18.21 9.18
N GLN A 101 -13.90 19.51 9.40
CA GLN A 101 -12.95 20.47 8.87
C GLN A 101 -11.59 20.26 9.50
N ASP A 102 -10.55 20.19 8.68
CA ASP A 102 -9.17 20.05 9.14
C ASP A 102 -8.21 20.67 8.14
N LYS A 103 -6.99 20.97 8.59
CA LYS A 103 -5.88 21.36 7.73
C LYS A 103 -5.31 20.09 7.10
N VAL A 104 -5.13 20.10 5.78
CA VAL A 104 -4.51 18.98 5.07
C VAL A 104 -3.21 19.44 4.42
N ILE A 105 -2.13 18.71 4.69
CA ILE A 105 -0.84 18.90 4.02
C ILE A 105 -0.60 17.66 3.15
N ILE A 106 -0.35 17.89 1.86
CA ILE A 106 0.09 16.86 0.93
C ILE A 106 1.57 17.07 0.68
N GLY A 107 2.39 16.15 1.19
CA GLY A 107 3.85 16.21 1.07
C GLY A 107 4.36 15.27 0.00
N ALA A 108 5.22 15.75 -0.89
CA ALA A 108 5.93 14.93 -1.87
C ALA A 108 7.38 14.72 -1.44
N GLY A 109 7.85 13.50 -1.51
CA GLY A 109 9.25 13.16 -1.29
C GLY A 109 10.07 13.21 -2.58
N PRO A 110 11.32 12.75 -2.56
CA PRO A 110 12.14 12.64 -3.77
C PRO A 110 11.62 11.56 -4.71
N VAL A 111 11.90 11.72 -5.99
CA VAL A 111 11.68 10.66 -6.98
C VAL A 111 12.71 9.54 -6.72
N ILE A 112 12.24 8.30 -6.67
CA ILE A 112 13.06 7.12 -6.40
C ILE A 112 12.98 6.16 -7.59
N GLU A 113 14.14 5.72 -8.08
CA GLU A 113 14.23 4.73 -9.16
C GLU A 113 13.90 3.33 -8.60
N CYS A 114 12.86 2.70 -9.15
CA CYS A 114 12.32 1.43 -8.64
C CYS A 114 13.33 0.28 -8.67
N LYS A 115 14.07 0.14 -9.77
CA LYS A 115 15.02 -0.96 -9.97
C LYS A 115 16.20 -0.86 -8.99
N SER A 116 16.81 0.30 -8.87
CA SER A 116 17.92 0.54 -7.95
C SER A 116 17.49 0.35 -6.50
N PHE A 117 16.35 0.94 -6.12
CA PHE A 117 15.77 0.78 -4.79
C PHE A 117 15.57 -0.69 -4.40
N ARG A 118 14.92 -1.47 -5.28
CA ARG A 118 14.71 -2.90 -5.02
C ARG A 118 16.03 -3.68 -4.93
N ASN A 119 16.93 -3.46 -5.87
CA ASN A 119 18.20 -4.18 -5.93
C ASN A 119 19.06 -3.92 -4.68
N GLU A 120 19.14 -2.70 -4.20
CA GLU A 120 19.85 -2.35 -2.98
C GLU A 120 19.31 -3.09 -1.76
N ILE A 121 17.98 -3.10 -1.59
CA ILE A 121 17.33 -3.80 -0.48
C ILE A 121 17.62 -5.31 -0.57
N LEU A 122 17.43 -5.92 -1.74
CA LEU A 122 17.64 -7.35 -1.92
C LEU A 122 19.09 -7.77 -1.73
N LYS A 123 20.05 -6.94 -2.16
CA LYS A 123 21.47 -7.16 -1.93
C LYS A 123 21.82 -7.14 -0.44
N ASN A 124 21.22 -6.23 0.32
CA ASN A 124 21.47 -6.11 1.76
C ASN A 124 20.86 -7.26 2.58
N LEU A 125 19.86 -7.98 2.04
CA LEU A 125 19.28 -9.16 2.70
C LEU A 125 20.21 -10.38 2.63
N GLY A 126 21.08 -10.47 1.61
CA GLY A 126 21.92 -11.64 1.34
C GLY A 126 21.15 -12.80 0.69
N ASP A 127 21.91 -13.80 0.26
CA ASP A 127 21.36 -14.95 -0.47
C ASP A 127 20.60 -15.91 0.46
N ASP A 128 21.04 -16.03 1.71
CA ASP A 128 20.49 -16.96 2.72
C ASP A 128 19.19 -16.51 3.36
N TYR A 129 18.66 -15.33 2.98
CA TYR A 129 17.39 -14.85 3.52
C TYR A 129 16.21 -15.69 3.01
N ASP A 130 15.55 -16.42 3.92
CA ASP A 130 14.43 -17.32 3.66
C ASP A 130 13.03 -16.67 3.80
N GLY A 131 12.97 -15.42 4.27
CA GLY A 131 11.72 -14.67 4.46
C GLY A 131 11.11 -14.12 3.16
N ASP A 132 10.00 -13.39 3.32
CA ASP A 132 9.31 -12.75 2.18
C ASP A 132 10.06 -11.49 1.70
N LYS A 133 10.96 -11.68 0.72
CA LYS A 133 11.73 -10.59 0.10
C LYS A 133 10.85 -9.45 -0.44
N LYS A 134 9.64 -9.75 -0.93
CA LYS A 134 8.71 -8.72 -1.43
C LYS A 134 8.18 -7.87 -0.29
N GLN A 135 7.84 -8.49 0.83
CA GLN A 135 7.37 -7.77 2.00
C GLN A 135 8.44 -6.82 2.53
N VAL A 136 9.71 -7.25 2.59
CA VAL A 136 10.81 -6.39 3.02
C VAL A 136 10.96 -5.13 2.15
N VAL A 137 10.83 -5.28 0.83
CA VAL A 137 10.86 -4.13 -0.09
C VAL A 137 9.70 -3.17 0.21
N VAL A 138 8.51 -3.69 0.45
CA VAL A 138 7.33 -2.88 0.76
C VAL A 138 7.45 -2.21 2.12
N ASP A 139 7.99 -2.91 3.12
CA ASP A 139 8.22 -2.36 4.46
C ASP A 139 9.18 -1.15 4.39
N LYS A 140 10.18 -1.19 3.49
CA LYS A 140 11.06 -0.03 3.24
C LYS A 140 10.32 1.17 2.61
N ILE A 141 9.34 0.95 1.74
CA ILE A 141 8.48 2.03 1.25
C ILE A 141 7.67 2.62 2.41
N MET A 142 7.12 1.77 3.28
CA MET A 142 6.34 2.22 4.43
C MET A 142 7.19 3.04 5.41
N GLU A 143 8.46 2.66 5.64
CA GLU A 143 9.42 3.46 6.44
C GLU A 143 9.66 4.85 5.83
N ILE A 144 9.79 4.95 4.50
CA ILE A 144 9.96 6.23 3.80
C ILE A 144 8.72 7.10 3.99
N LEU A 145 7.54 6.53 3.77
CA LEU A 145 6.27 7.23 3.93
C LEU A 145 6.04 7.68 5.37
N GLU A 146 6.41 6.86 6.36
CA GLU A 146 6.29 7.21 7.78
C GLU A 146 7.21 8.37 8.17
N LYS A 147 8.48 8.33 7.72
CA LYS A 147 9.42 9.45 7.96
C LYS A 147 8.91 10.75 7.35
N GLN A 148 8.40 10.67 6.12
CA GLN A 148 7.84 11.83 5.43
C GLN A 148 6.58 12.34 6.12
N HIS A 149 5.67 11.43 6.52
CA HIS A 149 4.48 11.79 7.27
C HIS A 149 4.85 12.51 8.57
N ASN A 150 5.76 11.96 9.37
CA ASN A 150 6.19 12.55 10.63
C ASN A 150 6.82 13.94 10.46
N TYR A 151 7.56 14.15 9.36
CA TYR A 151 8.11 15.45 9.03
C TYR A 151 7.00 16.48 8.78
N TYR A 152 6.02 16.16 7.92
CA TYR A 152 4.93 17.10 7.64
C TYR A 152 3.94 17.25 8.80
N GLU A 153 3.78 16.23 9.64
CA GLU A 153 3.00 16.34 10.87
C GLU A 153 3.58 17.38 11.83
N SER A 154 4.92 17.49 11.88
CA SER A 154 5.59 18.51 12.70
C SER A 154 5.38 19.95 12.23
N LEU A 155 4.83 20.13 11.01
CA LEU A 155 4.52 21.46 10.42
C LEU A 155 3.04 21.83 10.57
N MET A 156 2.21 20.97 11.16
CA MET A 156 0.78 21.22 11.36
C MET A 156 0.51 22.02 12.62
#